data_8229fd8af54a5583abb102fed72c9dc0
#
_entry.id   8229fd8af54a5583abb102fed72c9dc0
#
_cell.length_a   1.000
_cell.length_b   1.000
_cell.length_c   1.000
_cell.angle_alpha   90.00
_cell.angle_beta   90.00
_cell.angle_gamma   90.00
#
_symmetry.space_group_name_H-M   'P 1'
#
loop_
_entity.id
_entity.type
_entity.pdbx_description
1 polymer ?
#
loop_
_entity_poly.entity_id
_entity_poly.type
_entity_poly.pdbx_seq_one_letter_code
_entity_poly.pdbx_strand_id
1 'polypeptide(L)'
;MERAYVAYQNAKAEYERAKPLAEKQIVTRKDLENLKAAYEDARISYEALDPHHTRKGVAVTASTGGYVKNVAVKEGDYVTTGQPLMTLTQNRRLQLRADVSERYYGALKQITSAHFNTPYDDTVYTLENLHGRVLSYGKASDENAFYIPVLFEFDNTGDIVPGSFVETYLTGATRTGVITLPVSALTEEQGLYFVYLQESKEVYRKQEVKTGAENGLRVEILSGLKPGDRVVTQGAYHVKLASASNTIPAHNHSH
;
A
#
# COMPACT_ATOMS: atom_id res chain seq x y z
N MET A 1 -28.01 23.36 20.68
CA MET A 1 -28.99 22.63 19.89
C MET A 1 -30.38 22.58 20.55
N GLU A 2 -30.53 22.07 21.75
CA GLU A 2 -31.83 21.96 22.44
C GLU A 2 -32.57 23.30 22.55
N ARG A 3 -31.87 24.39 22.89
CA ARG A 3 -32.45 25.73 22.93
C ARG A 3 -32.94 26.21 21.56
N ALA A 4 -32.21 25.98 20.50
CA ALA A 4 -32.60 26.38 19.15
C ALA A 4 -33.81 25.55 18.63
N TYR A 5 -33.83 24.24 18.94
CA TYR A 5 -34.99 23.40 18.65
C TYR A 5 -36.25 23.84 19.37
N VAL A 6 -36.13 24.13 20.67
CA VAL A 6 -37.26 24.64 21.48
C VAL A 6 -37.74 26.01 20.97
N ALA A 7 -36.83 26.92 20.62
CA ALA A 7 -37.17 28.22 20.02
C ALA A 7 -37.92 28.03 18.67
N TYR A 8 -37.43 27.15 17.80
CA TYR A 8 -38.11 26.81 16.55
C TYR A 8 -39.50 26.21 16.77
N GLN A 9 -39.66 25.27 17.69
CA GLN A 9 -40.97 24.66 17.99
C GLN A 9 -41.96 25.67 18.55
N ASN A 10 -41.52 26.57 19.42
CA ASN A 10 -42.35 27.64 20.01
C ASN A 10 -42.81 28.62 18.93
N ALA A 11 -41.86 29.16 18.14
CA ALA A 11 -42.17 30.09 17.06
C ALA A 11 -43.10 29.47 16.00
N LYS A 12 -42.91 28.18 15.66
CA LYS A 12 -43.79 27.43 14.78
C LYS A 12 -45.21 27.35 15.32
N ALA A 13 -45.35 26.96 16.61
CA ALA A 13 -46.66 26.80 17.25
C ALA A 13 -47.40 28.15 17.37
N GLU A 14 -46.70 29.24 17.59
CA GLU A 14 -47.30 30.60 17.62
C GLU A 14 -47.78 31.03 16.26
N TYR A 15 -46.95 30.86 15.22
CA TYR A 15 -47.33 31.19 13.86
C TYR A 15 -48.54 30.36 13.37
N GLU A 16 -48.53 29.04 13.63
CA GLU A 16 -49.64 28.15 13.22
C GLU A 16 -50.93 28.46 13.96
N ARG A 17 -50.87 28.85 15.21
CA ARG A 17 -52.05 29.32 15.96
C ARG A 17 -52.62 30.63 15.45
N ALA A 18 -51.75 31.55 15.03
CA ALA A 18 -52.15 32.87 14.54
C ALA A 18 -52.78 32.82 13.15
N LYS A 19 -52.44 31.87 12.28
CA LYS A 19 -52.98 31.75 10.94
C LYS A 19 -54.54 31.76 10.89
N PRO A 20 -55.26 30.86 11.56
CA PRO A 20 -56.70 30.83 11.51
C PRO A 20 -57.35 32.04 12.21
N LEU A 21 -56.62 32.69 13.14
CA LEU A 21 -57.11 33.89 13.78
C LEU A 21 -57.00 35.12 12.88
N ALA A 22 -55.96 35.19 12.05
CA ALA A 22 -55.81 36.24 11.04
C ALA A 22 -56.88 36.13 9.95
N GLU A 23 -57.25 34.95 9.52
CA GLU A 23 -58.38 34.71 8.57
C GLU A 23 -59.70 35.24 9.11
N LYS A 24 -59.88 35.17 10.46
CA LYS A 24 -61.05 35.72 11.17
C LYS A 24 -60.90 37.20 11.56
N GLN A 25 -59.82 37.86 11.10
CA GLN A 25 -59.49 39.28 11.42
C GLN A 25 -59.28 39.55 12.92
N ILE A 26 -58.99 38.54 13.75
CA ILE A 26 -58.70 38.68 15.18
C ILE A 26 -57.25 39.08 15.40
N VAL A 27 -56.35 38.64 14.53
CA VAL A 27 -54.93 39.00 14.50
C VAL A 27 -54.69 39.87 13.29
N THR A 28 -53.93 40.95 13.44
CA THR A 28 -53.63 41.86 12.34
C THR A 28 -52.68 41.20 11.34
N ARG A 29 -52.73 41.62 10.07
CA ARG A 29 -51.83 41.12 9.06
C ARG A 29 -50.35 41.35 9.41
N LYS A 30 -50.06 42.50 10.03
CA LYS A 30 -48.72 42.86 10.50
C LYS A 30 -48.23 41.92 11.59
N ASP A 31 -49.08 41.54 12.54
CA ASP A 31 -48.71 40.61 13.59
C ASP A 31 -48.45 39.18 13.05
N LEU A 32 -49.27 38.76 12.07
CA LEU A 32 -49.04 37.47 11.41
C LEU A 32 -47.69 37.45 10.63
N GLU A 33 -47.34 38.56 9.95
CA GLU A 33 -46.07 38.72 9.24
C GLU A 33 -44.87 38.70 10.24
N ASN A 34 -45.01 39.36 11.39
CA ASN A 34 -44.00 39.31 12.43
C ASN A 34 -43.79 37.90 13.00
N LEU A 35 -44.87 37.15 13.26
CA LEU A 35 -44.81 35.79 13.74
C LEU A 35 -44.22 34.83 12.69
N LYS A 36 -44.51 35.10 11.40
CA LYS A 36 -43.90 34.36 10.29
C LYS A 36 -42.38 34.60 10.23
N ALA A 37 -41.95 35.85 10.33
CA ALA A 37 -40.55 36.19 10.31
C ALA A 37 -39.80 35.54 11.50
N ALA A 38 -40.37 35.60 12.71
CA ALA A 38 -39.80 34.95 13.90
C ALA A 38 -39.70 33.42 13.75
N TYR A 39 -40.69 32.80 13.09
CA TYR A 39 -40.65 31.36 12.78
C TYR A 39 -39.55 31.04 11.77
N GLU A 40 -39.40 31.82 10.69
CA GLU A 40 -38.38 31.64 9.68
C GLU A 40 -36.98 31.81 10.22
N ASP A 41 -36.73 32.84 11.04
CA ASP A 41 -35.47 33.08 11.73
C ASP A 41 -35.10 31.95 12.68
N ALA A 42 -36.05 31.47 13.49
CA ALA A 42 -35.83 30.33 14.37
C ALA A 42 -35.56 29.02 13.58
N ARG A 43 -36.23 28.85 12.43
CA ARG A 43 -36.00 27.71 11.53
C ARG A 43 -34.59 27.74 10.95
N ILE A 44 -34.17 28.89 10.38
CA ILE A 44 -32.83 29.07 9.81
C ILE A 44 -31.76 28.82 10.89
N SER A 45 -31.97 29.36 12.10
CA SER A 45 -31.05 29.16 13.21
C SER A 45 -30.95 27.70 13.66
N TYR A 46 -32.05 26.93 13.56
CA TYR A 46 -32.08 25.50 13.85
C TYR A 46 -31.46 24.67 12.72
N GLU A 47 -31.78 24.99 11.47
CA GLU A 47 -31.25 24.30 10.27
C GLU A 47 -29.76 24.59 10.01
N ALA A 48 -29.28 25.78 10.45
CA ALA A 48 -27.85 26.14 10.39
C ALA A 48 -27.01 25.33 11.38
N LEU A 49 -27.62 24.70 12.37
CA LEU A 49 -26.97 23.67 13.17
C LEU A 49 -26.82 22.45 12.28
N ASP A 50 -25.59 22.14 11.91
CA ASP A 50 -25.13 21.04 11.06
C ASP A 50 -26.14 19.86 11.04
N PRO A 51 -26.58 19.36 9.88
CA PRO A 51 -27.50 18.23 9.75
C PRO A 51 -27.00 16.95 10.46
N HIS A 52 -25.73 16.89 10.82
CA HIS A 52 -25.15 15.79 11.61
C HIS A 52 -25.40 15.89 13.12
N HIS A 53 -25.96 17.01 13.60
CA HIS A 53 -26.32 17.15 15.03
C HIS A 53 -27.57 16.33 15.38
N THR A 54 -27.42 15.41 16.28
CA THR A 54 -28.54 14.65 16.88
C THR A 54 -28.71 15.02 18.34
N ARG A 55 -29.85 14.64 18.97
CA ARG A 55 -30.03 14.78 20.43
C ARG A 55 -28.94 14.05 21.24
N LYS A 56 -28.27 13.08 20.64
CA LYS A 56 -27.19 12.29 21.27
C LYS A 56 -25.78 12.84 20.99
N GLY A 57 -25.64 13.91 20.22
CA GLY A 57 -24.36 14.50 19.87
C GLY A 57 -24.20 14.76 18.37
N VAL A 58 -22.98 15.11 17.96
CA VAL A 58 -22.58 15.35 16.59
C VAL A 58 -21.96 14.08 16.04
N ALA A 59 -22.50 13.53 14.96
CA ALA A 59 -21.88 12.41 14.27
C ALA A 59 -20.70 12.92 13.42
N VAL A 60 -19.49 12.50 13.76
CA VAL A 60 -18.31 12.78 12.94
C VAL A 60 -18.10 11.60 11.99
N THR A 61 -18.27 11.86 10.70
CA THR A 61 -18.12 10.83 9.65
C THR A 61 -16.86 11.08 8.84
N ALA A 62 -16.27 9.99 8.34
CA ALA A 62 -15.15 10.07 7.42
C ALA A 62 -15.60 10.70 6.09
N SER A 63 -14.85 11.69 5.58
CA SER A 63 -15.10 12.32 4.27
C SER A 63 -14.72 11.42 3.11
N THR A 64 -13.89 10.42 3.34
CA THR A 64 -13.39 9.47 2.33
C THR A 64 -13.38 8.04 2.87
N GLY A 65 -13.57 7.06 1.98
CA GLY A 65 -13.39 5.65 2.33
C GLY A 65 -11.92 5.33 2.57
N GLY A 66 -11.64 4.44 3.52
CA GLY A 66 -10.28 4.04 3.86
C GLY A 66 -10.23 3.15 5.08
N TYR A 67 -9.02 2.92 5.57
CA TYR A 67 -8.77 2.14 6.79
C TYR A 67 -8.33 3.06 7.92
N VAL A 68 -8.73 2.75 9.15
CA VAL A 68 -8.30 3.48 10.34
C VAL A 68 -6.84 3.11 10.64
N LYS A 69 -5.96 4.10 10.55
CA LYS A 69 -4.54 3.92 10.86
C LYS A 69 -4.26 4.13 12.35
N ASN A 70 -4.88 5.15 12.93
CA ASN A 70 -4.71 5.49 14.33
C ASN A 70 -5.97 6.17 14.85
N VAL A 71 -6.34 5.87 16.09
CA VAL A 71 -7.39 6.55 16.87
C VAL A 71 -6.71 7.32 17.98
N ALA A 72 -6.85 8.65 17.94
CA ALA A 72 -6.16 9.56 18.86
C ALA A 72 -6.94 9.83 20.15
N VAL A 73 -8.20 9.37 20.26
CA VAL A 73 -9.11 9.65 21.37
C VAL A 73 -9.79 8.35 21.83
N LYS A 74 -10.26 8.33 23.07
CA LYS A 74 -11.01 7.22 23.65
C LYS A 74 -12.42 7.68 24.02
N GLU A 75 -13.31 6.73 24.22
CA GLU A 75 -14.64 7.02 24.75
C GLU A 75 -14.54 7.72 26.11
N GLY A 76 -15.25 8.84 26.27
CA GLY A 76 -15.23 9.68 27.47
C GLY A 76 -14.19 10.81 27.44
N ASP A 77 -13.28 10.86 26.45
CA ASP A 77 -12.33 11.94 26.32
C ASP A 77 -13.03 13.25 25.96
N TYR A 78 -12.55 14.36 26.57
CA TYR A 78 -12.96 15.69 26.16
C TYR A 78 -12.21 16.11 24.90
N VAL A 79 -12.94 16.54 23.86
CA VAL A 79 -12.38 16.96 22.58
C VAL A 79 -12.73 18.42 22.28
N THR A 80 -11.83 19.13 21.62
CA THR A 80 -12.01 20.51 21.17
C THR A 80 -12.18 20.58 19.66
N THR A 81 -12.78 21.68 19.20
CA THR A 81 -12.91 21.93 17.75
C THR A 81 -11.53 21.98 17.08
N GLY A 82 -11.36 21.22 15.99
CA GLY A 82 -10.09 21.12 15.27
C GLY A 82 -9.13 20.04 15.80
N GLN A 83 -9.47 19.35 16.89
CA GLN A 83 -8.66 18.25 17.40
C GLN A 83 -8.79 17.02 16.49
N PRO A 84 -7.66 16.39 16.07
CA PRO A 84 -7.68 15.14 15.34
C PRO A 84 -8.27 14.02 16.20
N LEU A 85 -9.29 13.31 15.70
CA LEU A 85 -9.91 12.18 16.38
C LEU A 85 -9.31 10.85 15.91
N MET A 86 -9.07 10.74 14.62
CA MET A 86 -8.47 9.55 14.00
C MET A 86 -7.74 9.92 12.71
N THR A 87 -6.85 9.04 12.29
CA THR A 87 -6.20 9.14 11.00
C THR A 87 -6.69 8.00 10.11
N LEU A 88 -7.16 8.35 8.91
CA LEU A 88 -7.55 7.39 7.89
C LEU A 88 -6.45 7.31 6.83
N THR A 89 -6.24 6.12 6.30
CA THR A 89 -5.34 5.89 5.17
C THR A 89 -6.09 5.22 4.03
N GLN A 90 -5.81 5.65 2.81
CA GLN A 90 -6.29 4.99 1.60
C GLN A 90 -5.18 4.07 1.10
N ASN A 91 -5.47 2.76 1.06
CA ASN A 91 -4.48 1.76 0.65
C ASN A 91 -4.63 1.34 -0.82
N ARG A 92 -5.47 2.04 -1.59
CA ARG A 92 -5.69 1.68 -3.00
C ARG A 92 -4.49 1.96 -3.88
N ARG A 93 -3.76 3.01 -3.57
CA ARG A 93 -2.58 3.45 -4.31
C ARG A 93 -1.44 3.69 -3.33
N LEU A 94 -0.32 3.04 -3.58
CA LEU A 94 0.86 3.12 -2.74
C LEU A 94 2.02 3.72 -3.51
N GLN A 95 2.99 4.20 -2.76
CA GLN A 95 4.27 4.63 -3.30
C GLN A 95 5.38 3.73 -2.77
N LEU A 96 6.22 3.25 -3.70
CA LEU A 96 7.48 2.59 -3.38
C LEU A 96 8.59 3.63 -3.49
N ARG A 97 9.35 3.78 -2.42
CA ARG A 97 10.58 4.59 -2.40
C ARG A 97 11.78 3.66 -2.39
N ALA A 98 12.60 3.76 -3.41
CA ALA A 98 13.89 3.08 -3.49
C ALA A 98 15.01 4.10 -3.29
N ASP A 99 15.84 3.90 -2.29
CA ASP A 99 16.98 4.76 -1.99
C ASP A 99 18.23 4.22 -2.71
N VAL A 100 18.62 4.86 -3.80
CA VAL A 100 19.69 4.42 -4.71
C VAL A 100 20.98 5.15 -4.39
N SER A 101 22.09 4.42 -4.22
CA SER A 101 23.39 5.04 -3.99
C SER A 101 23.77 5.97 -5.15
N GLU A 102 24.32 7.14 -4.84
CA GLU A 102 24.77 8.17 -5.82
C GLU A 102 25.69 7.62 -6.91
N ARG A 103 26.48 6.59 -6.63
CA ARG A 103 27.35 5.94 -7.62
C ARG A 103 26.59 5.43 -8.85
N TYR A 104 25.28 5.19 -8.73
CA TYR A 104 24.40 4.74 -9.81
C TYR A 104 23.63 5.87 -10.49
N TYR A 105 23.97 7.15 -10.19
CA TYR A 105 23.26 8.31 -10.74
C TYR A 105 23.09 8.27 -12.27
N GLY A 106 24.14 7.87 -12.97
CA GLY A 106 24.12 7.75 -14.44
C GLY A 106 23.12 6.72 -14.98
N ALA A 107 22.77 5.72 -14.16
CA ALA A 107 21.81 4.65 -14.52
C ALA A 107 20.35 5.01 -14.18
N LEU A 108 20.10 6.02 -13.36
CA LEU A 108 18.74 6.36 -12.88
C LEU A 108 17.77 6.61 -14.03
N LYS A 109 18.22 7.26 -15.10
CA LYS A 109 17.39 7.55 -16.29
C LYS A 109 16.98 6.30 -17.08
N GLN A 110 17.65 5.18 -16.85
CA GLN A 110 17.37 3.90 -17.52
C GLN A 110 16.38 3.05 -16.73
N ILE A 111 16.05 3.45 -15.48
CA ILE A 111 15.08 2.76 -14.65
C ILE A 111 13.70 3.02 -15.22
N THR A 112 13.00 1.95 -15.58
CA THR A 112 11.64 2.00 -16.12
C THR A 112 10.61 1.37 -15.21
N SER A 113 11.05 0.43 -14.34
CA SER A 113 10.19 -0.31 -13.44
C SER A 113 10.97 -0.79 -12.21
N ALA A 114 10.29 -1.51 -11.32
CA ALA A 114 10.89 -2.19 -10.19
C ALA A 114 10.12 -3.46 -9.85
N HIS A 115 10.82 -4.43 -9.28
CA HIS A 115 10.23 -5.54 -8.56
C HIS A 115 10.56 -5.40 -7.08
N PHE A 116 9.75 -5.95 -6.20
CA PHE A 116 10.03 -5.91 -4.77
C PHE A 116 9.44 -7.11 -4.02
N ASN A 117 10.07 -7.47 -2.91
CA ASN A 117 9.60 -8.50 -1.99
C ASN A 117 9.19 -7.86 -0.69
N THR A 118 8.10 -8.35 -0.12
CA THR A 118 7.70 -7.97 1.25
C THR A 118 8.34 -8.91 2.27
N PRO A 119 8.56 -8.47 3.52
CA PRO A 119 9.18 -9.32 4.54
C PRO A 119 8.23 -10.38 5.14
N TYR A 120 6.96 -10.38 4.73
CA TYR A 120 5.93 -11.24 5.30
C TYR A 120 5.34 -12.26 4.31
N ASP A 121 5.80 -12.26 3.05
CA ASP A 121 5.48 -13.30 2.07
C ASP A 121 6.66 -13.53 1.13
N ASP A 122 6.64 -14.65 0.42
CA ASP A 122 7.68 -15.04 -0.55
C ASP A 122 7.36 -14.57 -1.98
N THR A 123 6.39 -13.67 -2.13
CA THR A 123 5.93 -13.19 -3.43
C THR A 123 6.80 -12.05 -3.92
N VAL A 124 7.29 -12.17 -5.16
CA VAL A 124 7.92 -11.06 -5.87
C VAL A 124 6.84 -10.26 -6.59
N TYR A 125 6.58 -9.06 -6.11
CA TYR A 125 5.67 -8.12 -6.74
C TYR A 125 6.38 -7.39 -7.87
N THR A 126 5.71 -7.29 -9.01
CA THR A 126 6.22 -6.53 -10.16
C THR A 126 5.34 -5.31 -10.39
N LEU A 127 5.94 -4.16 -10.61
CA LEU A 127 5.16 -2.93 -10.86
C LEU A 127 4.27 -3.05 -12.10
N GLU A 128 4.69 -3.84 -13.09
CA GLU A 128 3.87 -4.10 -14.29
C GLU A 128 2.53 -4.75 -13.94
N ASN A 129 2.54 -5.76 -13.06
CA ASN A 129 1.32 -6.44 -12.61
C ASN A 129 0.45 -5.57 -11.69
N LEU A 130 1.07 -4.60 -11.01
CA LEU A 130 0.40 -3.66 -10.13
C LEU A 130 0.04 -2.34 -10.82
N HIS A 131 0.09 -2.27 -12.15
CA HIS A 131 -0.14 -1.05 -12.94
C HIS A 131 0.73 0.13 -12.46
N GLY A 132 1.95 -0.20 -12.03
CA GLY A 132 2.89 0.75 -11.47
C GLY A 132 3.65 1.55 -12.52
N ARG A 133 4.17 2.70 -12.09
CA ARG A 133 5.00 3.57 -12.93
C ARG A 133 6.01 4.32 -12.09
N VAL A 134 7.09 4.74 -12.72
CA VAL A 134 8.03 5.71 -12.14
C VAL A 134 7.31 7.06 -12.01
N LEU A 135 7.32 7.63 -10.81
CA LEU A 135 6.83 8.99 -10.57
C LEU A 135 7.94 10.01 -10.76
N SER A 136 9.06 9.77 -10.11
CA SER A 136 10.20 10.67 -10.15
C SER A 136 11.47 9.97 -9.68
N TYR A 137 12.59 10.53 -10.05
CA TYR A 137 13.89 10.29 -9.42
C TYR A 137 14.47 11.60 -8.95
N GLY A 138 15.04 11.58 -7.74
CA GLY A 138 15.65 12.76 -7.12
C GLY A 138 16.80 13.29 -7.98
N LYS A 139 16.95 14.62 -7.98
CA LYS A 139 18.08 15.30 -8.63
C LYS A 139 19.14 15.75 -7.62
N ALA A 140 18.87 15.56 -6.34
CA ALA A 140 19.76 15.86 -5.22
C ALA A 140 19.62 14.77 -4.17
N SER A 141 20.74 14.45 -3.51
CA SER A 141 20.73 13.70 -2.26
C SER A 141 20.35 14.63 -1.11
N ASP A 142 19.78 14.07 -0.05
CA ASP A 142 19.65 14.79 1.21
C ASP A 142 21.04 15.08 1.78
N GLU A 143 21.22 16.22 2.45
CA GLU A 143 22.50 16.70 2.97
C GLU A 143 23.24 15.70 3.88
N ASN A 144 22.56 14.67 4.37
CA ASN A 144 23.11 13.62 5.24
C ASN A 144 22.93 12.19 4.68
N ALA A 145 22.45 12.03 3.45
CA ALA A 145 22.21 10.72 2.88
C ALA A 145 22.83 10.64 1.47
N PHE A 146 23.80 9.73 1.30
CA PHE A 146 24.44 9.43 0.01
C PHE A 146 23.51 8.64 -0.94
N TYR A 147 22.19 8.88 -0.83
CA TYR A 147 21.17 8.17 -1.59
C TYR A 147 20.26 9.12 -2.33
N ILE A 148 19.88 8.72 -3.53
CA ILE A 148 18.94 9.43 -4.38
C ILE A 148 17.64 8.64 -4.39
N PRO A 149 16.51 9.23 -3.97
CA PRO A 149 15.25 8.54 -3.96
C PRO A 149 14.68 8.39 -5.37
N VAL A 150 14.28 7.18 -5.72
CA VAL A 150 13.44 6.86 -6.87
C VAL A 150 12.06 6.51 -6.37
N LEU A 151 11.06 7.22 -6.84
CA LEU A 151 9.68 7.04 -6.43
C LEU A 151 8.87 6.37 -7.52
N PHE A 152 8.13 5.36 -7.14
CA PHE A 152 7.17 4.67 -7.99
C PHE A 152 5.78 4.78 -7.36
N GLU A 153 4.76 4.72 -8.17
CA GLU A 153 3.37 4.63 -7.75
C GLU A 153 2.77 3.35 -8.33
N PHE A 154 1.92 2.66 -7.57
CA PHE A 154 1.28 1.44 -8.03
C PHE A 154 -0.07 1.22 -7.33
N ASP A 155 -0.92 0.40 -7.93
CA ASP A 155 -2.20 0.00 -7.36
C ASP A 155 -1.97 -1.13 -6.35
N ASN A 156 -2.47 -0.94 -5.13
CA ASN A 156 -2.49 -1.99 -4.14
C ASN A 156 -3.67 -2.92 -4.42
N THR A 157 -3.41 -4.02 -5.09
CA THR A 157 -4.42 -5.04 -5.44
C THR A 157 -4.65 -6.08 -4.35
N GLY A 158 -3.99 -5.94 -3.19
CA GLY A 158 -4.09 -6.95 -2.14
C GLY A 158 -3.45 -6.53 -0.82
N ASP A 159 -2.52 -7.29 -0.34
CA ASP A 159 -2.10 -7.32 1.05
C ASP A 159 -0.80 -6.55 1.34
N ILE A 160 -0.40 -5.62 0.46
CA ILE A 160 0.79 -4.81 0.68
C ILE A 160 0.51 -3.77 1.76
N VAL A 161 1.23 -3.90 2.87
CA VAL A 161 1.06 -3.05 4.06
C VAL A 161 1.85 -1.75 3.90
N PRO A 162 1.18 -0.57 3.92
CA PRO A 162 1.89 0.70 3.84
C PRO A 162 2.86 0.91 4.99
N GLY A 163 4.06 1.39 4.66
CA GLY A 163 5.13 1.63 5.63
C GLY A 163 6.03 0.42 5.90
N SER A 164 5.84 -0.68 5.18
CA SER A 164 6.76 -1.81 5.22
C SER A 164 8.08 -1.48 4.52
N PHE A 165 9.18 -1.98 5.06
CA PHE A 165 10.46 -2.03 4.36
C PHE A 165 10.46 -3.23 3.43
N VAL A 166 10.87 -3.03 2.18
CA VAL A 166 10.87 -4.06 1.14
C VAL A 166 12.23 -4.11 0.46
N GLU A 167 12.63 -5.30 0.03
CA GLU A 167 13.77 -5.44 -0.87
C GLU A 167 13.33 -5.08 -2.27
N THR A 168 14.08 -4.20 -2.95
CA THR A 168 13.67 -3.66 -4.25
C THR A 168 14.74 -3.90 -5.31
N TYR A 169 14.32 -4.46 -6.44
CA TYR A 169 15.11 -4.67 -7.64
C TYR A 169 14.69 -3.65 -8.70
N LEU A 170 15.58 -2.72 -9.02
CA LEU A 170 15.31 -1.72 -10.04
C LEU A 170 15.57 -2.28 -11.43
N THR A 171 14.59 -2.20 -12.30
CA THR A 171 14.66 -2.73 -13.66
C THR A 171 14.69 -1.61 -14.70
N GLY A 172 15.44 -1.84 -15.76
CA GLY A 172 15.61 -0.89 -16.85
C GLY A 172 15.45 -1.57 -18.20
N ALA A 173 16.17 -1.07 -19.21
CA ALA A 173 16.11 -1.60 -20.55
C ALA A 173 16.52 -3.10 -20.60
N THR A 174 15.75 -3.89 -21.33
CA THR A 174 16.03 -5.31 -21.53
C THR A 174 17.35 -5.49 -22.25
N ARG A 175 18.21 -6.37 -21.71
CA ARG A 175 19.43 -6.81 -22.37
C ARG A 175 19.17 -8.10 -23.16
N THR A 176 19.69 -8.16 -24.38
CA THR A 176 19.61 -9.33 -25.24
C THR A 176 20.91 -10.11 -25.24
N GLY A 177 20.87 -11.39 -25.60
CA GLY A 177 22.07 -12.25 -25.70
C GLY A 177 22.63 -12.70 -24.34
N VAL A 178 21.87 -12.58 -23.27
CA VAL A 178 22.25 -13.04 -21.92
C VAL A 178 21.53 -14.33 -21.54
N ILE A 179 22.23 -15.20 -20.80
CA ILE A 179 21.61 -16.40 -20.20
C ILE A 179 21.02 -15.98 -18.87
N THR A 180 19.72 -16.25 -18.66
CA THR A 180 19.06 -16.01 -17.39
C THR A 180 18.34 -17.24 -16.88
N LEU A 181 18.36 -17.47 -15.58
CA LEU A 181 17.64 -18.55 -14.92
C LEU A 181 16.67 -17.99 -13.88
N PRO A 182 15.58 -18.69 -13.54
CA PRO A 182 14.82 -18.42 -12.33
C PRO A 182 15.73 -18.52 -11.10
N VAL A 183 15.52 -17.66 -10.09
CA VAL A 183 16.29 -17.70 -8.84
C VAL A 183 16.20 -19.08 -8.18
N SER A 184 15.05 -19.77 -8.32
CA SER A 184 14.80 -21.13 -7.81
C SER A 184 15.71 -22.22 -8.41
N ALA A 185 16.42 -21.93 -9.52
CA ALA A 185 17.39 -22.85 -10.11
C ALA A 185 18.74 -22.84 -9.39
N LEU A 186 19.02 -21.78 -8.61
CA LEU A 186 20.29 -21.61 -7.93
C LEU A 186 20.29 -22.27 -6.55
N THR A 187 21.44 -22.82 -6.21
CA THR A 187 21.74 -23.23 -4.84
C THR A 187 23.04 -22.57 -4.43
N GLU A 188 23.10 -22.09 -3.19
CA GLU A 188 24.31 -21.47 -2.64
C GLU A 188 25.01 -22.42 -1.68
N GLU A 189 26.32 -22.43 -1.76
CA GLU A 189 27.20 -23.13 -0.82
C GLU A 189 28.48 -22.31 -0.61
N GLN A 190 28.74 -21.92 0.61
CA GLN A 190 29.95 -21.17 1.00
C GLN A 190 30.22 -19.91 0.15
N GLY A 191 29.16 -19.20 -0.24
CA GLY A 191 29.26 -17.99 -1.06
C GLY A 191 29.42 -18.25 -2.56
N LEU A 192 29.40 -19.51 -3.01
CA LEU A 192 29.42 -19.91 -4.40
C LEU A 192 28.03 -20.34 -4.85
N TYR A 193 27.70 -20.02 -6.10
CA TYR A 193 26.41 -20.39 -6.68
C TYR A 193 26.56 -21.58 -7.62
N PHE A 194 25.61 -22.51 -7.51
CA PHE A 194 25.58 -23.72 -8.32
C PHE A 194 24.20 -23.94 -8.93
N VAL A 195 24.20 -24.58 -10.08
CA VAL A 195 23.01 -25.15 -10.73
C VAL A 195 23.20 -26.64 -10.95
N TYR A 196 22.11 -27.34 -11.25
CA TYR A 196 22.15 -28.76 -11.59
C TYR A 196 21.82 -28.95 -13.06
N LEU A 197 22.78 -29.48 -13.82
CA LEU A 197 22.61 -29.81 -15.22
C LEU A 197 22.10 -31.24 -15.33
N GLN A 198 21.02 -31.43 -16.09
CA GLN A 198 20.51 -32.76 -16.38
C GLN A 198 21.32 -33.38 -17.52
N GLU A 199 22.14 -34.38 -17.24
CA GLU A 199 22.92 -35.15 -18.25
C GLU A 199 22.13 -36.32 -18.84
N SER A 200 21.29 -36.98 -18.01
CA SER A 200 20.35 -38.01 -18.42
C SER A 200 19.09 -37.97 -17.56
N LYS A 201 18.15 -38.90 -17.78
CA LYS A 201 16.85 -38.89 -17.09
C LYS A 201 16.95 -38.84 -15.55
N GLU A 202 18.01 -39.43 -14.98
CA GLU A 202 18.21 -39.55 -13.51
C GLU A 202 19.58 -39.03 -13.05
N VAL A 203 20.41 -38.52 -13.97
CA VAL A 203 21.76 -38.07 -13.66
C VAL A 203 21.85 -36.55 -13.75
N TYR A 204 22.25 -35.96 -12.68
CA TYR A 204 22.44 -34.52 -12.55
C TYR A 204 23.89 -34.20 -12.18
N ARG A 205 24.46 -33.23 -12.86
CA ARG A 205 25.81 -32.73 -12.56
C ARG A 205 25.71 -31.35 -11.93
N LYS A 206 26.34 -31.20 -10.76
CA LYS A 206 26.50 -29.92 -10.12
C LYS A 206 27.49 -29.04 -10.89
N GLN A 207 27.08 -27.84 -11.25
CA GLN A 207 27.87 -26.90 -12.05
C GLN A 207 27.94 -25.56 -11.30
N GLU A 208 29.17 -25.11 -11.03
CA GLU A 208 29.40 -23.76 -10.53
C GLU A 208 29.08 -22.73 -11.61
N VAL A 209 28.43 -21.63 -11.19
CA VAL A 209 28.08 -20.51 -12.05
C VAL A 209 28.45 -19.19 -11.42
N LYS A 210 28.79 -18.21 -12.23
CA LYS A 210 28.92 -16.82 -11.80
C LYS A 210 27.63 -16.07 -12.15
N THR A 211 27.02 -15.48 -11.15
CA THR A 211 25.80 -14.70 -11.30
C THR A 211 26.11 -13.24 -11.62
N GLY A 212 25.19 -12.59 -12.31
CA GLY A 212 25.24 -11.16 -12.62
C GLY A 212 24.07 -10.42 -11.99
N ALA A 213 23.42 -9.58 -12.78
CA ALA A 213 22.25 -8.82 -12.33
C ALA A 213 21.05 -9.76 -12.11
N GLU A 214 20.23 -9.40 -11.11
CA GLU A 214 18.98 -10.10 -10.84
C GLU A 214 17.82 -9.12 -10.67
N ASN A 215 16.60 -9.62 -10.77
CA ASN A 215 15.37 -8.84 -10.63
C ASN A 215 14.37 -9.46 -9.63
N GLY A 216 14.86 -10.33 -8.74
CA GLY A 216 14.07 -11.08 -7.79
C GLY A 216 13.37 -12.34 -8.36
N LEU A 217 13.09 -12.37 -9.67
CA LEU A 217 12.50 -13.52 -10.35
C LEU A 217 13.56 -14.33 -11.11
N ARG A 218 14.45 -13.63 -11.76
CA ARG A 218 15.51 -14.21 -12.63
C ARG A 218 16.84 -13.56 -12.32
N VAL A 219 17.88 -14.35 -12.50
CA VAL A 219 19.28 -13.96 -12.35
C VAL A 219 20.04 -14.20 -13.65
N GLU A 220 20.89 -13.28 -14.02
CA GLU A 220 21.81 -13.42 -15.15
C GLU A 220 22.94 -14.38 -14.78
N ILE A 221 23.33 -15.22 -15.72
CA ILE A 221 24.49 -16.11 -15.59
C ILE A 221 25.61 -15.58 -16.49
N LEU A 222 26.67 -15.10 -15.86
CA LEU A 222 27.82 -14.53 -16.55
C LEU A 222 28.76 -15.60 -17.10
N SER A 223 28.88 -16.74 -16.39
CA SER A 223 29.71 -17.87 -16.81
C SER A 223 29.29 -19.17 -16.13
N GLY A 224 29.72 -20.29 -16.68
CA GLY A 224 29.44 -21.63 -16.16
C GLY A 224 28.35 -22.37 -16.94
N LEU A 225 27.61 -21.70 -17.83
CA LEU A 225 26.60 -22.32 -18.71
C LEU A 225 26.83 -21.99 -20.17
N LYS A 226 26.27 -22.83 -21.02
CA LYS A 226 26.23 -22.64 -22.50
C LYS A 226 24.77 -22.68 -22.98
N PRO A 227 24.45 -21.98 -24.07
CA PRO A 227 23.16 -22.14 -24.73
C PRO A 227 22.90 -23.61 -25.06
N GLY A 228 21.72 -24.10 -24.69
CA GLY A 228 21.33 -25.51 -24.88
C GLY A 228 21.51 -26.41 -23.65
N ASP A 229 22.20 -25.94 -22.60
CA ASP A 229 22.30 -26.68 -21.34
C ASP A 229 20.91 -26.87 -20.71
N ARG A 230 20.65 -28.10 -20.22
CA ARG A 230 19.40 -28.44 -19.53
C ARG A 230 19.58 -28.22 -18.03
N VAL A 231 18.96 -27.18 -17.48
CA VAL A 231 19.09 -26.80 -16.09
C VAL A 231 17.82 -27.15 -15.30
N VAL A 232 17.99 -27.69 -14.11
CA VAL A 232 16.88 -27.89 -13.15
C VAL A 232 16.42 -26.53 -12.64
N THR A 233 15.22 -26.10 -13.02
CA THR A 233 14.64 -24.80 -12.62
C THR A 233 13.72 -24.87 -11.43
N GLN A 234 13.19 -26.06 -11.12
CA GLN A 234 12.37 -26.32 -9.93
C GLN A 234 12.90 -27.55 -9.20
N GLY A 235 12.95 -27.47 -7.87
CA GLY A 235 13.44 -28.59 -7.07
C GLY A 235 14.98 -28.74 -7.04
N ALA A 236 15.75 -27.73 -7.43
CA ALA A 236 17.23 -27.77 -7.38
C ALA A 236 17.74 -28.13 -5.98
N TYR A 237 17.09 -27.66 -4.93
CA TYR A 237 17.43 -28.00 -3.54
C TYR A 237 17.20 -29.50 -3.23
N HIS A 238 16.17 -30.12 -3.79
CA HIS A 238 15.96 -31.58 -3.63
C HIS A 238 17.05 -32.39 -4.32
N VAL A 239 17.49 -31.97 -5.50
CA VAL A 239 18.63 -32.59 -6.19
C VAL A 239 19.91 -32.45 -5.37
N LYS A 240 20.13 -31.28 -4.76
CA LYS A 240 21.25 -31.03 -3.84
C LYS A 240 21.25 -32.02 -2.67
N LEU A 241 20.12 -32.19 -1.98
CA LEU A 241 20.01 -33.11 -0.84
C LEU A 241 20.21 -34.58 -1.25
N ALA A 242 19.64 -35.01 -2.37
CA ALA A 242 19.82 -36.37 -2.90
C ALA A 242 21.28 -36.65 -3.24
N SER A 243 21.98 -35.69 -3.82
CA SER A 243 23.41 -35.82 -4.14
C SER A 243 24.28 -35.91 -2.88
N ALA A 244 23.92 -35.18 -1.81
CA ALA A 244 24.64 -35.22 -0.53
C ALA A 244 24.42 -36.56 0.22
N SER A 245 23.23 -37.14 0.16
CA SER A 245 22.91 -38.42 0.81
C SER A 245 23.63 -39.63 0.19
N ASN A 246 23.92 -39.57 -1.11
CA ASN A 246 24.68 -40.61 -1.79
C ASN A 246 26.20 -40.60 -1.48
N THR A 247 26.71 -39.59 -0.82
CA THR A 247 28.13 -39.47 -0.41
C THR A 247 28.38 -39.94 1.01
N ILE A 248 27.36 -40.36 1.77
CA ILE A 248 27.56 -40.98 3.11
C ILE A 248 27.92 -42.46 2.90
N PRO A 249 29.16 -42.92 3.25
CA PRO A 249 29.50 -44.32 3.17
C PRO A 249 28.57 -45.13 4.10
N ALA A 250 27.99 -46.21 3.61
CA ALA A 250 27.28 -47.13 4.45
C ALA A 250 28.27 -47.70 5.48
N HIS A 251 28.13 -47.33 6.74
CA HIS A 251 28.89 -47.99 7.83
C HIS A 251 28.38 -49.40 7.97
N ASN A 252 29.12 -50.34 7.38
CA ASN A 252 28.97 -51.78 7.61
C ASN A 252 29.48 -52.08 9.01
N HIS A 253 28.59 -52.19 9.97
CA HIS A 253 28.87 -52.82 11.25
C HIS A 253 28.72 -54.35 11.04
N SER A 254 29.83 -55.05 10.75
CA SER A 254 29.90 -56.48 10.88
C SER A 254 30.13 -56.81 12.37
N HIS A 255 29.19 -57.52 12.96
CA HIS A 255 29.36 -58.26 14.23
C HIS A 255 29.72 -59.70 13.92
#